data_b5a464933b96c13e33e9cad20f4a47eb
#
_entry.id   b5a464933b96c13e33e9cad20f4a47eb
#
_cell.length_a   1.000
_cell.length_b   1.000
_cell.length_c   1.000
_cell.angle_alpha   90.00
_cell.angle_beta   90.00
_cell.angle_gamma   90.00
#
_symmetry.space_group_name_H-M   'P 1'
#
loop_
_entity.id
_entity.type
_entity.pdbx_description
1 polymer ?
#
loop_
_entity_poly.entity_id
_entity_poly.type
_entity_poly.pdbx_seq_one_letter_code
_entity_poly.pdbx_strand_id
1 'polypeptide(L)'
;MSEEYIIKQLSIFSENKAGKLAAIAKIFLDAGISIQAFYIAEANNFGVVRAIVDKPEVAFDAFAKKNYVLKYTDVLAIKMNDVPGGLYEVVGLLGDLGINIEYSYGYRTKDYGALI
;
A
#
# COMPACT_ATOMS: atom_id res chain seq x y z
N MET A 1 3.46 -20.19 -2.82
CA MET A 1 2.57 -19.25 -2.12
C MET A 1 1.29 -19.11 -2.93
N SER A 2 0.15 -19.13 -2.29
CA SER A 2 -1.10 -19.06 -3.01
C SER A 2 -1.41 -17.62 -3.44
N GLU A 3 -2.21 -17.47 -4.50
CA GLU A 3 -2.56 -16.16 -5.03
C GLU A 3 -3.33 -15.28 -4.04
N GLU A 4 -3.96 -15.86 -3.02
CA GLU A 4 -4.70 -15.10 -2.02
C GLU A 4 -3.80 -14.21 -1.15
N TYR A 5 -2.49 -14.43 -1.16
CA TYR A 5 -1.54 -13.59 -0.47
C TYR A 5 -0.96 -12.49 -1.34
N ILE A 6 -1.31 -12.48 -2.61
CA ILE A 6 -0.85 -11.46 -3.55
C ILE A 6 -2.00 -10.50 -3.79
N ILE A 7 -1.81 -9.24 -3.47
CA ILE A 7 -2.84 -8.22 -3.63
C ILE A 7 -2.31 -7.09 -4.51
N LYS A 8 -3.23 -6.33 -5.06
CA LYS A 8 -2.88 -5.19 -5.91
C LYS A 8 -2.75 -3.94 -5.07
N GLN A 9 -1.58 -3.36 -5.14
CA GLN A 9 -1.31 -2.06 -4.53
C GLN A 9 -1.40 -1.00 -5.62
N LEU A 10 -2.05 0.11 -5.32
CA LEU A 10 -2.01 1.28 -6.19
C LEU A 10 -0.74 2.06 -5.87
N SER A 11 -0.01 2.43 -6.91
CA SER A 11 1.13 3.33 -6.78
C SER A 11 0.80 4.59 -7.57
N ILE A 12 0.58 5.69 -6.87
CA ILE A 12 0.13 6.96 -7.43
C ILE A 12 1.28 7.95 -7.36
N PHE A 13 1.69 8.47 -8.51
CA PHE A 13 2.81 9.40 -8.60
C PHE A 13 2.30 10.83 -8.52
N SER A 14 2.95 11.64 -7.69
CA SER A 14 2.55 13.03 -7.48
C SER A 14 3.77 13.85 -7.09
N GLU A 15 3.69 15.17 -7.34
CA GLU A 15 4.67 16.08 -6.79
C GLU A 15 4.54 16.10 -5.27
N ASN A 16 5.66 16.15 -4.57
CA ASN A 16 5.67 16.24 -3.12
C ASN A 16 5.56 17.70 -2.68
N LYS A 17 4.34 18.20 -2.66
CA LYS A 17 4.02 19.57 -2.26
C LYS A 17 2.88 19.60 -1.27
N ALA A 18 2.80 20.66 -0.49
CA ALA A 18 1.71 20.86 0.43
C ALA A 18 0.35 20.78 -0.28
N GLY A 19 -0.59 20.07 0.29
CA GLY A 19 -1.94 19.90 -0.26
C GLY A 19 -2.08 18.77 -1.26
N LYS A 20 -1.00 18.17 -1.76
CA LYS A 20 -1.10 17.10 -2.75
C LYS A 20 -1.68 15.81 -2.15
N LEU A 21 -1.27 15.46 -0.96
CA LEU A 21 -1.85 14.29 -0.29
C LEU A 21 -3.34 14.50 0.01
N ALA A 22 -3.73 15.70 0.42
CA ALA A 22 -5.14 16.01 0.65
C ALA A 22 -5.95 15.88 -0.64
N ALA A 23 -5.39 16.31 -1.77
CA ALA A 23 -6.05 16.18 -3.08
C ALA A 23 -6.25 14.70 -3.44
N ILE A 24 -5.25 13.87 -3.19
CA ILE A 24 -5.33 12.43 -3.42
C ILE A 24 -6.40 11.80 -2.52
N ALA A 25 -6.39 12.16 -1.25
CA ALA A 25 -7.39 11.66 -0.29
C ALA A 25 -8.81 12.07 -0.69
N LYS A 26 -8.96 13.26 -1.25
CA LYS A 26 -10.26 13.76 -1.73
C LYS A 26 -10.78 12.89 -2.89
N ILE A 27 -9.91 12.46 -3.78
CA ILE A 27 -10.32 11.59 -4.91
C ILE A 27 -10.82 10.25 -4.37
N PHE A 28 -10.15 9.68 -3.37
CA PHE A 28 -10.63 8.46 -2.73
C PHE A 28 -12.00 8.66 -2.08
N LEU A 29 -12.16 9.77 -1.38
CA LEU A 29 -13.43 10.11 -0.74
C LEU A 29 -14.57 10.21 -1.76
N ASP A 30 -14.34 10.97 -2.82
CA ASP A 30 -15.38 11.21 -3.84
C ASP A 30 -15.75 9.94 -4.60
N ALA A 31 -14.82 9.01 -4.72
CA ALA A 31 -15.07 7.72 -5.37
C ALA A 31 -15.65 6.67 -4.42
N GLY A 32 -15.81 6.99 -3.13
CA GLY A 32 -16.34 6.06 -2.15
C GLY A 32 -15.38 4.92 -1.81
N ILE A 33 -14.09 5.19 -1.83
CA ILE A 33 -13.04 4.19 -1.62
C ILE A 33 -12.56 4.25 -0.17
N SER A 34 -12.48 3.10 0.46
CA SER A 34 -11.90 2.96 1.79
C SER A 34 -10.44 2.55 1.68
N ILE A 35 -9.57 3.27 2.35
CA ILE A 35 -8.13 3.00 2.36
C ILE A 35 -7.82 2.09 3.54
N GLN A 36 -7.28 0.92 3.26
CA GLN A 36 -6.91 -0.05 4.29
C GLN A 36 -5.49 0.20 4.81
N ALA A 37 -4.60 0.59 3.93
CA ALA A 37 -3.23 0.95 4.29
C ALA A 37 -2.67 1.91 3.26
N PHE A 38 -1.76 2.78 3.67
CA PHE A 38 -1.06 3.63 2.72
C PHE A 38 0.33 3.95 3.23
N TYR A 39 1.18 4.35 2.29
CA TYR A 39 2.57 4.67 2.56
C TYR A 39 3.03 5.70 1.54
N ILE A 40 3.80 6.68 1.98
CA ILE A 40 4.34 7.72 1.11
C ILE A 40 5.85 7.55 1.05
N ALA A 41 6.37 7.37 -0.16
CA ALA A 41 7.80 7.38 -0.40
C ALA A 41 8.16 8.66 -1.13
N GLU A 42 9.24 9.28 -0.74
CA GLU A 42 9.71 10.52 -1.35
C GLU A 42 11.06 10.29 -2.01
N ALA A 43 11.23 10.86 -3.20
CA ALA A 43 12.52 10.94 -3.88
C ALA A 43 12.54 12.23 -4.71
N ASN A 44 13.42 13.17 -4.40
CA ASN A 44 13.66 14.40 -5.19
C ASN A 44 12.37 15.12 -5.61
N ASN A 45 11.64 15.74 -4.79
CA ASN A 45 10.41 16.49 -5.10
C ASN A 45 9.25 15.64 -5.66
N PHE A 46 9.47 14.36 -5.94
CA PHE A 46 8.41 13.45 -6.31
C PHE A 46 8.03 12.58 -5.14
N GLY A 47 6.74 12.30 -5.04
CA GLY A 47 6.23 11.35 -4.08
C GLY A 47 5.53 10.21 -4.79
N VAL A 48 5.58 9.04 -4.17
CA VAL A 48 4.75 7.90 -4.58
C VAL A 48 3.86 7.57 -3.40
N VAL A 49 2.55 7.64 -3.62
CA VAL A 49 1.59 7.18 -2.62
C VAL A 49 1.23 5.75 -2.97
N ARG A 50 1.53 4.84 -2.06
CA ARG A 50 1.18 3.44 -2.19
C ARG A 50 0.00 3.16 -1.30
N ALA A 51 -1.06 2.58 -1.87
CA ALA A 51 -2.30 2.37 -1.13
C ALA A 51 -2.90 1.00 -1.41
N ILE A 52 -3.40 0.40 -0.35
CA ILE A 52 -4.23 -0.79 -0.41
C ILE A 52 -5.65 -0.34 -0.12
N VAL A 53 -6.56 -0.61 -1.05
CA VAL A 53 -7.92 -0.11 -0.97
C VAL A 53 -8.92 -1.24 -1.23
N ASP A 54 -10.17 -1.00 -0.87
CA ASP A 54 -11.22 -2.00 -1.02
C ASP A 54 -11.71 -2.20 -2.46
N LYS A 55 -11.54 -1.19 -3.32
CA LYS A 55 -12.01 -1.24 -4.71
C LYS A 55 -10.93 -0.68 -5.64
N PRO A 56 -9.85 -1.45 -5.88
CA PRO A 56 -8.71 -0.92 -6.64
C PRO A 56 -9.05 -0.50 -8.07
N GLU A 57 -9.94 -1.22 -8.76
CA GLU A 57 -10.30 -0.87 -10.14
C GLU A 57 -11.04 0.46 -10.20
N VAL A 58 -11.96 0.70 -9.27
CA VAL A 58 -12.71 1.95 -9.19
C VAL A 58 -11.76 3.11 -8.89
N ALA A 59 -10.83 2.89 -7.96
CA ALA A 59 -9.83 3.89 -7.60
C ALA A 59 -8.92 4.20 -8.79
N PHE A 60 -8.44 3.17 -9.50
CA PHE A 60 -7.58 3.35 -10.66
C PHE A 60 -8.25 4.26 -11.69
N ASP A 61 -9.50 3.96 -12.04
CA ASP A 61 -10.23 4.77 -13.01
C ASP A 61 -10.45 6.21 -12.55
N ALA A 62 -10.74 6.41 -11.28
CA ALA A 62 -10.95 7.75 -10.73
C ALA A 62 -9.70 8.62 -10.86
N PHE A 63 -8.53 8.05 -10.56
CA PHE A 63 -7.26 8.77 -10.69
C PHE A 63 -6.85 8.97 -12.14
N ALA A 64 -7.06 7.96 -12.98
CA ALA A 64 -6.72 8.05 -14.39
C ALA A 64 -7.52 9.16 -15.08
N LYS A 65 -8.79 9.32 -14.74
CA LYS A 65 -9.65 10.39 -15.30
C LYS A 65 -9.15 11.78 -14.92
N LYS A 66 -8.40 11.90 -13.85
CA LYS A 66 -7.83 13.18 -13.40
C LYS A 66 -6.37 13.33 -13.83
N ASN A 67 -5.93 12.50 -14.77
CA ASN A 67 -4.60 12.55 -15.39
C ASN A 67 -3.45 12.26 -14.42
N TYR A 68 -3.71 11.52 -13.35
CA TYR A 68 -2.63 11.04 -12.50
C TYR A 68 -1.89 9.90 -13.20
N VAL A 69 -0.59 9.85 -13.00
CA VAL A 69 0.22 8.70 -13.40
C VAL A 69 0.14 7.70 -12.26
N LEU A 70 -0.30 6.51 -12.56
CA LEU A 70 -0.41 5.46 -11.55
C LEU A 70 -0.23 4.09 -12.18
N LYS A 71 0.06 3.12 -11.34
CA LYS A 71 0.17 1.73 -11.76
C LYS A 71 -0.27 0.79 -10.64
N TYR A 72 -0.58 -0.44 -11.01
CA TYR A 72 -0.72 -1.52 -10.04
C TYR A 72 0.65 -2.14 -9.78
N THR A 73 0.86 -2.53 -8.55
CA THR A 73 2.03 -3.33 -8.15
C THR A 73 1.51 -4.52 -7.36
N ASP A 74 1.91 -5.72 -7.75
CA ASP A 74 1.56 -6.90 -6.97
C ASP A 74 2.46 -6.93 -5.74
N VAL A 75 1.85 -7.03 -4.57
CA VAL A 75 2.56 -7.07 -3.30
C VAL A 75 2.07 -8.25 -2.48
N LEU A 76 2.89 -8.71 -1.56
CA LEU A 76 2.50 -9.75 -0.61
C LEU A 76 1.80 -9.10 0.57
N ALA A 77 0.65 -9.64 0.95
CA ALA A 77 -0.03 -9.28 2.19
C ALA A 77 0.09 -10.46 3.12
N ILE A 78 0.83 -10.31 4.20
CA ILE A 78 1.13 -11.40 5.13
C ILE A 78 0.47 -11.09 6.47
N LYS A 79 -0.40 -11.97 6.91
CA LYS A 79 -0.97 -11.89 8.23
C LYS A 79 0.11 -12.21 9.26
N MET A 80 0.24 -11.39 10.28
CA MET A 80 1.18 -11.63 11.35
C MET A 80 0.49 -11.50 12.71
N ASN A 81 1.06 -12.15 13.71
CA ASN A 81 0.53 -12.07 15.07
C ASN A 81 0.82 -10.67 15.63
N ASP A 82 -0.18 -10.07 16.24
CA ASP A 82 -0.05 -8.74 16.84
C ASP A 82 0.44 -8.87 18.28
N VAL A 83 1.67 -9.36 18.41
CA VAL A 83 2.35 -9.57 19.69
C VAL A 83 3.82 -9.20 19.50
N PRO A 84 4.57 -8.96 20.60
CA PRO A 84 6.01 -8.78 20.48
C PRO A 84 6.64 -9.97 19.74
N GLY A 85 7.48 -9.66 18.75
CA GLY A 85 8.11 -10.69 17.92
C GLY A 85 7.34 -11.07 16.67
N GLY A 86 6.10 -10.62 16.50
CA GLY A 86 5.31 -10.95 15.31
C GLY A 86 5.97 -10.52 14.02
N LEU A 87 6.53 -9.33 13.99
CA LEU A 87 7.26 -8.85 12.81
C LEU A 87 8.53 -9.66 12.56
N TYR A 88 9.29 -9.94 13.63
CA TYR A 88 10.52 -10.72 13.50
C TYR A 88 10.26 -12.10 12.90
N GLU A 89 9.19 -12.76 13.31
CA GLU A 89 8.81 -14.07 12.81
C GLU A 89 8.64 -14.04 11.28
N VAL A 90 7.94 -13.04 10.76
CA VAL A 90 7.67 -12.93 9.32
C VAL A 90 8.93 -12.54 8.55
N VAL A 91 9.61 -11.47 8.97
CA VAL A 91 10.77 -10.98 8.21
C VAL A 91 11.96 -11.93 8.34
N GLY A 92 12.07 -12.65 9.46
CA GLY A 92 13.08 -13.67 9.62
C GLY A 92 12.90 -14.83 8.65
N LEU A 93 11.66 -15.27 8.47
CA LEU A 93 11.36 -16.32 7.51
C LEU A 93 11.70 -15.89 6.08
N LEU A 94 11.34 -14.67 5.69
CA LEU A 94 11.67 -14.14 4.37
C LEU A 94 13.17 -14.06 4.16
N GLY A 95 13.92 -13.64 5.19
CA GLY A 95 15.37 -13.60 5.13
C GLY A 95 15.99 -14.98 4.98
N ASP A 96 15.47 -15.97 5.70
CA ASP A 96 15.94 -17.35 5.60
C ASP A 96 15.70 -17.93 4.22
N LEU A 97 14.65 -17.48 3.53
CA LEU A 97 14.35 -17.89 2.17
C LEU A 97 15.13 -17.10 1.12
N GLY A 98 15.99 -16.19 1.54
CA GLY A 98 16.80 -15.38 0.63
C GLY A 98 16.02 -14.27 -0.05
N ILE A 99 14.88 -13.87 0.49
CA ILE A 99 14.04 -12.82 -0.09
C ILE A 99 14.46 -11.48 0.48
N ASN A 100 14.85 -10.55 -0.40
CA ASN A 100 15.16 -9.19 -0.01
C ASN A 100 13.89 -8.35 -0.01
N ILE A 101 13.70 -7.58 1.04
CA ILE A 101 12.55 -6.70 1.17
C ILE A 101 12.95 -5.30 0.68
N GLU A 102 12.36 -4.87 -0.43
CA GLU A 102 12.62 -3.53 -0.98
C GLU A 102 11.92 -2.44 -0.18
N TYR A 103 10.68 -2.68 0.18
CA TYR A 103 9.93 -1.83 1.08
C TYR A 103 8.80 -2.65 1.71
N SER A 104 8.32 -2.15 2.83
CA SER A 104 7.27 -2.82 3.56
C SER A 104 6.55 -1.80 4.43
N TYR A 105 5.31 -2.04 4.68
CA TYR A 105 4.53 -1.26 5.64
C TYR A 105 3.46 -2.15 6.23
N GLY A 106 2.95 -1.76 7.38
CA GLY A 106 2.01 -2.57 8.10
C GLY A 106 0.72 -1.86 8.39
N TYR A 107 -0.29 -2.61 8.78
CA TYR A 107 -1.49 -2.08 9.37
C TYR A 107 -2.03 -3.07 10.40
N ARG A 108 -2.82 -2.57 11.32
CA ARG A 108 -3.48 -3.38 12.34
C ARG A 108 -4.96 -3.38 12.11
N THR A 109 -5.55 -4.56 12.28
CA THR A 109 -6.98 -4.69 12.41
C THR A 109 -7.31 -4.99 13.87
N LYS A 110 -8.58 -5.16 14.18
CA LYS A 110 -9.00 -5.53 15.51
C LYS A 110 -8.44 -6.88 15.96
N ASP A 111 -8.25 -7.80 15.04
CA ASP A 111 -7.94 -9.19 15.34
C ASP A 111 -6.51 -9.60 15.00
N TYR A 112 -5.82 -8.87 14.11
CA TYR A 112 -4.48 -9.24 13.69
C TYR A 112 -3.75 -8.05 13.09
N GLY A 113 -2.42 -8.19 12.95
CA GLY A 113 -1.61 -7.30 12.16
C GLY A 113 -1.44 -7.86 10.74
N ALA A 114 -1.07 -7.01 9.82
CA ALA A 114 -0.74 -7.41 8.46
C ALA A 114 0.49 -6.64 8.00
N LEU A 115 1.31 -7.30 7.21
CA LEU A 115 2.53 -6.74 6.62
C LEU A 115 2.38 -6.80 5.10
N ILE A 116 2.64 -5.67 4.46
CA ILE A 116 2.57 -5.53 3.01
C ILE A 116 3.97 -5.59 2.40
#